data_0ffb7c3d58b3abe2a62a16bce6143a93
#
_entry.id   0ffb7c3d58b3abe2a62a16bce6143a93
#
_cell.length_a   1.000
_cell.length_b   1.000
_cell.length_c   1.000
_cell.angle_alpha   90.00
_cell.angle_beta   90.00
_cell.angle_gamma   90.00
#
_symmetry.space_group_name_H-M   'P 1'
#
loop_
_entity.id
_entity.type
_entity.pdbx_description
1 polymer ?
#
loop_
_entity_poly.entity_id
_entity_poly.type
_entity_poly.pdbx_seq_one_letter_code
_entity_poly.pdbx_strand_id
1 'polypeptide(L)'
;ELGFPVGRLKTGTNPRVHKASIDFSRCERQDGDAEPRPFSYSTTRFPLLPQVPCHITYTNEETHRVLRDNLHRSPLFSGVIQGIGPRYCPSIEDKVVRFADKDRHQIFLEPEGLDDDTVYPNGISTSLPADVQAGLLKTIAGLEHAVMLRPGYAIEYDFFDPRALKPTLELRALPG
;
A
#
# COMPACT_ATOMS: atom_id res chain seq x y z
N GLU A 1 -5.32 -32.98 -8.81
CA GLU A 1 -5.50 -32.08 -7.67
C GLU A 1 -5.04 -32.81 -6.41
N LEU A 2 -4.17 -32.16 -5.61
CA LEU A 2 -3.53 -32.81 -4.44
C LEU A 2 -4.41 -32.74 -3.16
N GLY A 3 -5.61 -32.14 -3.25
CA GLY A 3 -6.61 -32.10 -2.17
C GLY A 3 -6.23 -31.25 -0.96
N PHE A 4 -5.32 -30.27 -1.13
CA PHE A 4 -4.98 -29.33 -0.05
C PHE A 4 -6.08 -28.29 0.17
N PRO A 5 -6.39 -27.94 1.44
CA PRO A 5 -7.26 -26.83 1.72
C PRO A 5 -6.55 -25.51 1.33
N VAL A 6 -7.16 -24.77 0.43
CA VAL A 6 -6.67 -23.46 -0.04
C VAL A 6 -7.58 -22.37 0.52
N GLY A 7 -6.99 -21.38 1.16
CA GLY A 7 -7.66 -20.15 1.56
C GLY A 7 -7.46 -19.07 0.50
N ARG A 8 -8.32 -18.01 0.56
CA ARG A 8 -8.23 -16.82 -0.31
C ARG A 8 -7.97 -15.60 0.54
N LEU A 9 -6.97 -14.81 0.14
CA LEU A 9 -6.70 -13.48 0.68
C LEU A 9 -6.94 -12.42 -0.40
N LYS A 10 -7.26 -11.21 0.04
CA LYS A 10 -7.47 -10.05 -0.84
C LYS A 10 -6.78 -8.82 -0.28
N THR A 11 -6.24 -7.99 -1.16
CA THR A 11 -5.66 -6.69 -0.82
C THR A 11 -5.80 -5.71 -1.98
N GLY A 12 -5.42 -4.45 -1.78
CA GLY A 12 -5.29 -3.45 -2.82
C GLY A 12 -3.83 -3.09 -3.07
N THR A 13 -3.58 -2.39 -4.16
CA THR A 13 -2.31 -1.70 -4.42
C THR A 13 -2.50 -0.20 -4.34
N ASN A 14 -1.43 0.55 -4.09
CA ASN A 14 -1.49 2.00 -4.15
C ASN A 14 -1.45 2.50 -5.60
N PRO A 15 -2.06 3.65 -5.92
CA PRO A 15 -1.83 4.31 -7.20
C PRO A 15 -0.35 4.67 -7.36
N ARG A 16 0.10 4.92 -8.59
CA ARG A 16 1.41 5.51 -8.88
C ARG A 16 1.20 6.93 -9.37
N VAL A 17 1.97 7.87 -8.86
CA VAL A 17 1.87 9.28 -9.21
C VAL A 17 3.18 9.81 -9.77
N HIS A 18 3.09 10.80 -10.66
CA HIS A 18 4.27 11.41 -11.29
C HIS A 18 4.94 12.38 -10.30
N LYS A 19 6.22 12.19 -10.05
CA LYS A 19 7.03 12.94 -9.08
C LYS A 19 6.96 14.45 -9.26
N ALA A 20 7.07 14.94 -10.50
CA ALA A 20 7.04 16.38 -10.79
C ALA A 20 5.68 17.05 -10.57
N SER A 21 4.62 16.25 -10.36
CA SER A 21 3.26 16.77 -10.08
C SER A 21 2.93 16.85 -8.59
N ILE A 22 3.89 16.51 -7.72
CA ILE A 22 3.74 16.54 -6.26
C ILE A 22 4.31 17.84 -5.71
N ASP A 23 3.55 18.51 -4.87
CA ASP A 23 4.04 19.66 -4.09
C ASP A 23 4.65 19.17 -2.77
N PHE A 24 5.91 18.80 -2.80
CA PHE A 24 6.65 18.33 -1.63
C PHE A 24 6.80 19.38 -0.53
N SER A 25 6.63 20.67 -0.83
CA SER A 25 6.71 21.73 0.19
C SER A 25 5.56 21.66 1.20
N ARG A 26 4.49 20.94 0.88
CA ARG A 26 3.32 20.69 1.74
C ARG A 26 3.40 19.36 2.48
N CYS A 27 4.51 18.65 2.34
CA CYS A 27 4.73 17.35 2.97
C CYS A 27 5.86 17.43 3.99
N GLU A 28 5.81 16.60 5.00
CA GLU A 28 6.90 16.46 5.96
C GLU A 28 8.03 15.64 5.32
N ARG A 29 9.24 16.18 5.29
CA ARG A 29 10.40 15.47 4.78
C ARG A 29 10.89 14.45 5.81
N GLN A 30 11.14 13.23 5.36
CA GLN A 30 11.74 12.16 6.14
C GLN A 30 13.03 11.68 5.47
N ASP A 31 14.15 12.04 6.05
CA ASP A 31 15.46 11.54 5.65
C ASP A 31 15.68 10.11 6.18
N GLY A 32 16.61 9.39 5.57
CA GLY A 32 17.13 8.15 6.12
C GLY A 32 17.96 8.38 7.38
N ASP A 33 18.46 7.28 7.95
CA ASP A 33 19.32 7.36 9.14
C ASP A 33 20.58 8.21 8.86
N ALA A 34 20.95 9.07 9.80
CA ALA A 34 22.19 9.88 9.71
C ALA A 34 23.44 8.98 9.60
N GLU A 35 23.39 7.84 10.28
CA GLU A 35 24.41 6.79 10.22
C GLU A 35 23.79 5.48 9.76
N PRO A 36 23.58 5.31 8.44
CA PRO A 36 22.91 4.13 7.93
C PRO A 36 23.78 2.88 8.18
N ARG A 37 23.11 1.78 8.54
CA ARG A 37 23.75 0.50 8.82
C ARG A 37 23.25 -0.56 7.82
N PRO A 38 24.13 -1.40 7.28
CA PRO A 38 23.70 -2.49 6.43
C PRO A 38 22.93 -3.55 7.22
N PHE A 39 21.95 -4.18 6.58
CA PHE A 39 21.22 -5.32 7.16
C PHE A 39 22.05 -6.62 7.16
N SER A 40 23.03 -6.74 6.25
CA SER A 40 23.89 -7.92 6.16
C SER A 40 25.24 -7.68 6.86
N TYR A 41 25.65 -8.61 7.71
CA TYR A 41 26.96 -8.60 8.35
C TYR A 41 28.14 -8.79 7.36
N SER A 42 27.86 -9.32 6.15
CA SER A 42 28.89 -9.48 5.10
C SER A 42 29.11 -8.22 4.27
N THR A 43 28.29 -7.17 4.45
CA THR A 43 28.44 -5.91 3.72
C THR A 43 29.60 -5.11 4.28
N THR A 44 30.64 -4.91 3.47
CA THR A 44 31.86 -4.20 3.86
C THR A 44 31.88 -2.74 3.37
N ARG A 45 31.02 -2.38 2.43
CA ARG A 45 30.89 -1.03 1.88
C ARG A 45 29.43 -0.60 1.88
N PHE A 46 29.14 0.53 2.54
CA PHE A 46 27.77 1.05 2.68
C PHE A 46 27.79 2.56 2.98
N PRO A 47 26.83 3.38 2.50
CA PRO A 47 25.78 3.00 1.53
C PRO A 47 26.33 2.79 0.12
N LEU A 48 25.64 1.98 -0.68
CA LEU A 48 26.01 1.69 -2.08
C LEU A 48 25.42 2.71 -3.06
N LEU A 49 24.25 3.27 -2.73
CA LEU A 49 23.50 4.20 -3.57
C LEU A 49 23.29 5.54 -2.86
N PRO A 50 23.12 6.64 -3.62
CA PRO A 50 22.69 7.91 -3.05
C PRO A 50 21.40 7.74 -2.25
N GLN A 51 21.35 8.34 -1.06
CA GLN A 51 20.16 8.34 -0.22
C GLN A 51 19.21 9.45 -0.65
N VAL A 52 17.94 9.13 -0.85
CA VAL A 52 16.89 10.08 -1.18
C VAL A 52 15.83 10.07 -0.08
N PRO A 53 15.26 11.23 0.29
CA PRO A 53 14.23 11.28 1.32
C PRO A 53 12.92 10.74 0.82
N CYS A 54 12.15 10.16 1.71
CA CYS A 54 10.70 10.04 1.57
C CYS A 54 10.01 11.31 2.07
N HIS A 55 8.73 11.44 1.81
CA HIS A 55 7.91 12.52 2.33
C HIS A 55 6.65 11.95 2.95
N ILE A 56 6.14 12.61 3.99
CA ILE A 56 4.95 12.17 4.70
C ILE A 56 3.84 13.20 4.45
N THR A 57 2.67 12.69 4.15
CA THR A 57 1.42 13.43 4.13
C THR A 57 0.32 12.59 4.79
N TYR A 58 -0.90 13.07 4.80
CA TYR A 58 -2.00 12.43 5.51
C TYR A 58 -3.30 12.53 4.74
N THR A 59 -4.16 11.52 4.91
CA THR A 59 -5.58 11.67 4.59
C THR A 59 -6.22 12.69 5.54
N ASN A 60 -7.41 13.15 5.22
CA ASN A 60 -8.20 14.08 6.02
C ASN A 60 -9.68 13.74 5.92
N GLU A 61 -10.55 14.51 6.57
CA GLU A 61 -11.98 14.26 6.59
C GLU A 61 -12.60 14.27 5.18
N GLU A 62 -12.13 15.15 4.28
CA GLU A 62 -12.61 15.19 2.90
C GLU A 62 -12.21 13.92 2.14
N THR A 63 -10.97 13.44 2.34
CA THR A 63 -10.50 12.15 1.81
C THR A 63 -11.40 11.03 2.30
N HIS A 64 -11.69 11.00 3.62
CA HIS A 64 -12.52 9.97 4.23
C HIS A 64 -13.97 10.05 3.72
N ARG A 65 -14.50 11.24 3.46
CA ARG A 65 -15.83 11.43 2.87
C ARG A 65 -15.88 10.84 1.46
N VAL A 66 -14.91 11.16 0.60
CA VAL A 66 -14.81 10.59 -0.75
C VAL A 66 -14.80 9.06 -0.70
N LEU A 67 -14.06 8.48 0.24
CA LEU A 67 -14.00 7.02 0.42
C LEU A 67 -15.35 6.45 0.85
N ARG A 68 -15.96 6.99 1.91
CA ARG A 68 -17.25 6.52 2.42
C ARG A 68 -18.36 6.57 1.37
N ASP A 69 -18.42 7.66 0.60
CA ASP A 69 -19.43 7.85 -0.44
C ASP A 69 -19.28 6.83 -1.60
N ASN A 70 -18.09 6.24 -1.78
CA ASN A 70 -17.79 5.33 -2.87
C ASN A 70 -17.52 3.88 -2.45
N LEU A 71 -17.70 3.50 -1.18
CA LEU A 71 -17.46 2.12 -0.72
C LEU A 71 -18.23 1.07 -1.52
N HIS A 72 -19.45 1.39 -1.96
CA HIS A 72 -20.29 0.51 -2.77
C HIS A 72 -19.70 0.20 -4.15
N ARG A 73 -18.72 1.02 -4.62
CA ARG A 73 -18.01 0.84 -5.89
C ARG A 73 -16.71 0.06 -5.74
N SER A 74 -16.29 -0.23 -4.50
CA SER A 74 -15.06 -0.98 -4.23
C SER A 74 -15.30 -2.48 -4.42
N PRO A 75 -14.58 -3.19 -5.31
CA PRO A 75 -14.64 -4.64 -5.42
C PRO A 75 -14.37 -5.38 -4.11
N LEU A 76 -13.55 -4.80 -3.22
CA LEU A 76 -13.25 -5.36 -1.91
C LEU A 76 -14.44 -5.31 -0.95
N PHE A 77 -15.36 -4.34 -1.13
CA PHE A 77 -16.54 -4.12 -0.27
C PHE A 77 -17.85 -4.54 -0.89
N SER A 78 -17.97 -4.52 -2.22
CA SER A 78 -19.21 -4.88 -2.95
C SER A 78 -19.46 -6.40 -3.02
N GLY A 79 -18.53 -7.23 -2.53
CA GLY A 79 -18.64 -8.69 -2.59
C GLY A 79 -18.23 -9.30 -3.94
N VAL A 80 -17.77 -8.51 -4.89
CA VAL A 80 -17.22 -8.99 -6.17
C VAL A 80 -15.98 -9.85 -5.93
N ILE A 81 -15.12 -9.41 -5.01
CA ILE A 81 -13.94 -10.15 -4.58
C ILE A 81 -14.25 -10.84 -3.25
N GLN A 82 -14.16 -12.17 -3.24
CA GLN A 82 -14.36 -13.00 -2.06
C GLN A 82 -13.00 -13.34 -1.45
N GLY A 83 -12.83 -13.06 -0.17
CA GLY A 83 -11.58 -13.33 0.54
C GLY A 83 -11.50 -12.51 1.82
N ILE A 84 -10.52 -12.82 2.64
CA ILE A 84 -10.25 -12.10 3.88
C ILE A 84 -9.07 -11.16 3.64
N GLY A 85 -9.20 -9.90 4.06
CA GLY A 85 -8.08 -8.96 4.05
C GLY A 85 -6.99 -9.41 5.03
N PRO A 86 -5.70 -9.35 4.66
CA PRO A 86 -4.61 -9.69 5.57
C PRO A 86 -4.57 -8.70 6.73
N ARG A 87 -4.11 -9.19 7.90
CA ARG A 87 -4.15 -8.40 9.15
C ARG A 87 -3.36 -7.10 9.07
N TYR A 88 -2.22 -7.11 8.39
CA TYR A 88 -1.25 -6.01 8.39
C TYR A 88 -1.18 -5.22 7.08
N CYS A 89 -2.06 -5.49 6.14
CA CYS A 89 -2.13 -4.77 4.87
C CYS A 89 -3.59 -4.38 4.53
N PRO A 90 -4.26 -3.59 5.40
CA PRO A 90 -5.61 -3.13 5.12
C PRO A 90 -5.58 -2.12 3.98
N SER A 91 -6.61 -2.15 3.11
CA SER A 91 -6.85 -1.08 2.15
C SER A 91 -7.21 0.23 2.87
N ILE A 92 -7.17 1.35 2.16
CA ILE A 92 -7.60 2.63 2.76
C ILE A 92 -9.08 2.60 3.10
N GLU A 93 -9.90 1.89 2.34
CA GLU A 93 -11.31 1.66 2.64
C GLU A 93 -11.47 0.92 3.98
N ASP A 94 -10.68 -0.13 4.22
CA ASP A 94 -10.66 -0.85 5.49
C ASP A 94 -10.25 0.05 6.66
N LYS A 95 -9.23 0.91 6.45
CA LYS A 95 -8.77 1.83 7.50
C LYS A 95 -9.85 2.80 7.91
N VAL A 96 -10.53 3.42 6.94
CA VAL A 96 -11.58 4.42 7.20
C VAL A 96 -12.81 3.80 7.85
N VAL A 97 -13.12 2.53 7.56
CA VAL A 97 -14.24 1.82 8.17
C VAL A 97 -13.90 1.30 9.57
N ARG A 98 -12.73 0.64 9.72
CA ARG A 98 -12.35 -0.01 10.99
C ARG A 98 -11.85 0.98 12.03
N PHE A 99 -11.27 2.09 11.60
CA PHE A 99 -10.72 3.14 12.47
C PHE A 99 -11.43 4.47 12.20
N ALA A 100 -12.76 4.44 12.25
CA ALA A 100 -13.60 5.60 11.96
C ALA A 100 -13.42 6.76 12.96
N ASP A 101 -12.82 6.49 14.12
CA ASP A 101 -12.42 7.46 15.15
C ASP A 101 -11.15 8.23 14.79
N LYS A 102 -10.40 7.78 13.77
CA LYS A 102 -9.19 8.47 13.31
C LYS A 102 -9.54 9.54 12.29
N ASP A 103 -9.07 10.74 12.53
CA ASP A 103 -9.25 11.90 11.66
C ASP A 103 -8.32 11.89 10.44
N ARG A 104 -7.23 11.09 10.50
CA ARG A 104 -6.24 10.97 9.43
C ARG A 104 -5.49 9.65 9.46
N HIS A 105 -4.99 9.25 8.29
CA HIS A 105 -4.07 8.12 8.11
C HIS A 105 -2.80 8.62 7.41
N GLN A 106 -1.66 8.15 7.85
CA GLN A 106 -0.35 8.51 7.31
C GLN A 106 -0.14 7.91 5.92
N ILE A 107 0.51 8.69 5.07
CA ILE A 107 0.90 8.32 3.71
C ILE A 107 2.38 8.62 3.54
N PHE A 108 3.16 7.62 3.13
CA PHE A 108 4.55 7.79 2.75
C PHE A 108 4.65 7.97 1.24
N LEU A 109 5.24 9.05 0.79
CA LEU A 109 5.55 9.29 -0.63
C LEU A 109 6.95 8.74 -0.89
N GLU A 110 7.02 7.56 -1.47
CA GLU A 110 8.23 6.78 -1.66
C GLU A 110 8.64 6.80 -3.14
N PRO A 111 9.83 7.35 -3.51
CA PRO A 111 10.34 7.20 -4.87
C PRO A 111 10.55 5.72 -5.22
N GLU A 112 10.07 5.26 -6.37
CA GLU A 112 10.28 3.86 -6.81
C GLU A 112 11.70 3.61 -7.31
N GLY A 113 12.45 4.65 -7.67
CA GLY A 113 13.84 4.54 -8.11
C GLY A 113 14.55 5.89 -8.16
N LEU A 114 15.87 5.86 -8.35
CA LEU A 114 16.69 7.07 -8.49
C LEU A 114 16.46 7.75 -9.85
N ASP A 115 16.28 6.94 -10.90
CA ASP A 115 16.09 7.36 -12.28
C ASP A 115 14.64 7.11 -12.75
N ASP A 116 13.68 7.04 -11.83
CA ASP A 116 12.26 6.85 -12.09
C ASP A 116 11.46 8.04 -11.56
N ASP A 117 10.58 8.57 -12.41
CA ASP A 117 9.69 9.67 -12.04
C ASP A 117 8.43 9.21 -11.30
N THR A 118 8.36 7.95 -10.93
CA THR A 118 7.24 7.35 -10.21
C THR A 118 7.42 7.46 -8.71
N VAL A 119 6.36 7.92 -8.04
CA VAL A 119 6.24 7.90 -6.58
C VAL A 119 5.11 6.98 -6.17
N TYR A 120 5.39 6.17 -5.16
CA TYR A 120 4.45 5.25 -4.52
C TYR A 120 3.88 5.87 -3.25
N PRO A 121 2.62 6.33 -3.23
CA PRO A 121 2.00 6.87 -2.02
C PRO A 121 1.53 5.73 -1.11
N ASN A 122 2.47 5.17 -0.34
CA ASN A 122 2.24 4.05 0.54
C ASN A 122 1.29 4.42 1.69
N GLY A 123 0.23 3.65 1.85
CA GLY A 123 -0.78 3.84 2.89
C GLY A 123 -2.20 4.07 2.37
N ILE A 124 -2.37 4.24 1.06
CA ILE A 124 -3.66 4.40 0.39
C ILE A 124 -3.95 3.29 -0.63
N SER A 125 -3.52 2.05 -0.33
CA SER A 125 -3.88 0.92 -1.18
C SER A 125 -5.40 0.81 -1.31
N THR A 126 -5.89 0.62 -2.54
CA THR A 126 -7.31 0.68 -2.85
C THR A 126 -7.67 -0.17 -4.05
N SER A 127 -8.94 -0.56 -4.14
CA SER A 127 -9.53 -1.18 -5.32
C SER A 127 -10.62 -0.33 -5.95
N LEU A 128 -10.81 0.89 -5.47
CA LEU A 128 -11.81 1.82 -6.02
C LEU A 128 -11.53 2.13 -7.50
N PRO A 129 -12.55 2.48 -8.29
CA PRO A 129 -12.37 2.91 -9.67
C PRO A 129 -11.41 4.09 -9.81
N ALA A 130 -10.74 4.20 -10.97
CA ALA A 130 -9.71 5.20 -11.21
C ALA A 130 -10.19 6.66 -11.04
N ASP A 131 -11.44 6.95 -11.40
CA ASP A 131 -12.05 8.27 -11.19
C ASP A 131 -12.14 8.66 -9.71
N VAL A 132 -12.50 7.70 -8.85
CA VAL A 132 -12.55 7.90 -7.39
C VAL A 132 -11.14 8.09 -6.84
N GLN A 133 -10.17 7.29 -7.29
CA GLN A 133 -8.77 7.43 -6.88
C GLN A 133 -8.20 8.80 -7.26
N ALA A 134 -8.51 9.30 -8.47
CA ALA A 134 -8.12 10.63 -8.89
C ALA A 134 -8.78 11.73 -8.03
N GLY A 135 -10.04 11.56 -7.66
CA GLY A 135 -10.74 12.45 -6.72
C GLY A 135 -10.13 12.43 -5.32
N LEU A 136 -9.79 11.24 -4.83
CA LEU A 136 -9.15 11.03 -3.53
C LEU A 136 -7.79 11.72 -3.45
N LEU A 137 -6.94 11.57 -4.45
CA LEU A 137 -5.62 12.22 -4.48
C LEU A 137 -5.73 13.73 -4.34
N LYS A 138 -6.71 14.36 -5.00
CA LYS A 138 -6.92 15.81 -4.95
C LYS A 138 -7.27 16.36 -3.56
N THR A 139 -7.71 15.53 -2.64
CA THR A 139 -8.04 15.94 -1.27
C THR A 139 -6.84 15.90 -0.32
N ILE A 140 -5.71 15.33 -0.76
CA ILE A 140 -4.53 15.08 0.07
C ILE A 140 -3.52 16.20 -0.13
N ALA A 141 -3.02 16.76 0.98
CA ALA A 141 -2.03 17.83 0.94
C ALA A 141 -0.77 17.40 0.16
N GLY A 142 -0.37 18.24 -0.80
CA GLY A 142 0.75 17.98 -1.71
C GLY A 142 0.40 17.11 -2.92
N LEU A 143 -0.80 16.51 -2.98
CA LEU A 143 -1.25 15.68 -4.09
C LEU A 143 -2.41 16.30 -4.88
N GLU A 144 -2.81 17.54 -4.60
CA GLU A 144 -3.97 18.19 -5.22
C GLU A 144 -3.88 18.27 -6.75
N HIS A 145 -2.66 18.34 -7.25
CA HIS A 145 -2.35 18.42 -8.68
C HIS A 145 -1.63 17.17 -9.19
N ALA A 146 -1.58 16.10 -8.36
CA ALA A 146 -0.86 14.89 -8.71
C ALA A 146 -1.42 14.22 -9.97
N VAL A 147 -0.54 13.90 -10.89
CA VAL A 147 -0.85 13.13 -12.10
C VAL A 147 -0.73 11.65 -11.78
N MET A 148 -1.85 10.94 -11.80
CA MET A 148 -1.87 9.50 -11.59
C MET A 148 -1.39 8.78 -12.85
N LEU A 149 -0.23 8.12 -12.76
CA LEU A 149 0.35 7.34 -13.85
C LEU A 149 -0.31 5.96 -13.99
N ARG A 150 -0.67 5.36 -12.86
CA ARG A 150 -1.33 4.06 -12.77
C ARG A 150 -2.28 4.03 -11.58
N PRO A 151 -3.54 3.64 -11.77
CA PRO A 151 -4.43 3.44 -10.64
C PRO A 151 -4.02 2.21 -9.82
N GLY A 152 -4.35 2.25 -8.53
CA GLY A 152 -4.34 1.07 -7.68
C GLY A 152 -5.37 0.06 -8.15
N TYR A 153 -5.18 -1.21 -7.81
CA TYR A 153 -6.05 -2.31 -8.20
C TYR A 153 -6.14 -3.37 -7.12
N ALA A 154 -7.20 -4.16 -7.14
CA ALA A 154 -7.37 -5.28 -6.23
C ALA A 154 -6.52 -6.48 -6.63
N ILE A 155 -6.05 -7.20 -5.63
CA ILE A 155 -5.36 -8.47 -5.78
C ILE A 155 -6.11 -9.53 -4.96
N GLU A 156 -6.38 -10.66 -5.57
CA GLU A 156 -6.77 -11.90 -4.89
C GLU A 156 -5.66 -12.93 -5.09
N TYR A 157 -5.41 -13.73 -4.06
CA TYR A 157 -4.44 -14.81 -4.15
C TYR A 157 -4.79 -15.98 -3.24
N ASP A 158 -4.37 -17.17 -3.68
CA ASP A 158 -4.47 -18.39 -2.91
C ASP A 158 -3.38 -18.42 -1.85
N PHE A 159 -3.69 -19.00 -0.70
CA PHE A 159 -2.68 -19.27 0.32
C PHE A 159 -2.96 -20.61 1.00
N PHE A 160 -1.90 -21.23 1.48
CA PHE A 160 -1.98 -22.36 2.37
C PHE A 160 -1.83 -21.90 3.83
N ASP A 161 -2.66 -22.45 4.71
CA ASP A 161 -2.53 -22.18 6.14
C ASP A 161 -1.13 -22.62 6.62
N PRO A 162 -0.31 -21.71 7.17
CA PRO A 162 1.05 -22.04 7.61
C PRO A 162 1.08 -23.12 8.71
N ARG A 163 -0.01 -23.38 9.41
CA ARG A 163 -0.14 -24.48 10.36
C ARG A 163 -0.12 -25.85 9.69
N ALA A 164 -0.35 -25.92 8.38
CA ALA A 164 -0.19 -27.12 7.58
C ALA A 164 1.28 -27.48 7.31
N LEU A 165 2.23 -26.60 7.68
CA LEU A 165 3.66 -26.84 7.52
C LEU A 165 4.26 -27.53 8.75
N LYS A 166 5.32 -28.29 8.52
CA LYS A 166 6.27 -28.77 9.55
C LYS A 166 7.25 -27.64 9.92
N PRO A 167 8.04 -27.75 11.00
CA PRO A 167 9.15 -26.84 11.28
C PRO A 167 10.19 -26.75 10.15
N THR A 168 10.29 -27.77 9.30
CA THR A 168 11.13 -27.79 8.09
C THR A 168 10.55 -27.02 6.91
N LEU A 169 9.36 -26.43 7.07
CA LEU A 169 8.57 -25.75 6.03
C LEU A 169 8.00 -26.67 4.94
N GLU A 170 8.14 -27.99 5.10
CA GLU A 170 7.44 -28.96 4.26
C GLU A 170 5.96 -29.08 4.63
N LEU A 171 5.12 -29.39 3.66
CA LEU A 171 3.70 -29.68 3.94
C LEU A 171 3.59 -30.98 4.77
N ARG A 172 2.78 -30.96 5.84
CA ARG A 172 2.52 -32.16 6.67
C ARG A 172 1.85 -33.28 5.88
N ALA A 173 0.99 -32.91 4.92
CA ALA A 173 0.22 -33.84 4.12
C ALA A 173 0.97 -34.39 2.89
N LEU A 174 2.10 -33.78 2.52
CA LEU A 174 2.94 -34.20 1.40
C LEU A 174 4.40 -34.21 1.87
N PRO A 175 4.89 -35.30 2.48
CA PRO A 175 6.30 -35.41 2.78
C PRO A 175 7.11 -35.49 1.48
N GLY A 176 8.16 -34.66 1.37
CA GLY A 176 9.12 -34.70 0.26
C GLY A 176 10.11 -35.84 0.38
#